data_059e5124e6dbdbfba8501371c3e51528
#
_entry.id   059e5124e6dbdbfba8501371c3e51528
#
_cell.length_a   1.000
_cell.length_b   1.000
_cell.length_c   1.000
_cell.angle_alpha   90.00
_cell.angle_beta   90.00
_cell.angle_gamma   90.00
#
_symmetry.space_group_name_H-M   'P 1'
#
loop_
_entity.id
_entity.type
_entity.pdbx_description
1 polymer ?
#
loop_
_entity_poly.entity_id
_entity_poly.type
_entity_poly.pdbx_seq_one_letter_code
_entity_poly.pdbx_strand_id
1 'polypeptide(L)'
;GGVYACAIVALIDCAEYYDPSFYSDSLGTTFWRLWNYTGSYYDSNNSAQGYTNNDKLCSGFKQYMSTRGQAIQTYEQSAPTWMQYKTNADNWNMSLFCAGIIDTTTGMRSGHTMSVQGYALLEPIGVPNEEIKVLGVHDGWNTYARYLNFYFSNYTDTYGAFFG
;
A
#
# COMPACT_ATOMS: atom_id res chain seq x y z
N GLY A 1 -15.32 12.70 5.10
CA GLY A 1 -14.31 12.51 5.06
C GLY A 1 -13.12 12.06 4.36
N GLY A 2 -12.11 11.52 4.85
CA GLY A 2 -11.08 10.64 4.33
C GLY A 2 -10.31 11.05 3.07
N VAL A 3 -10.26 12.31 2.71
CA VAL A 3 -9.41 12.77 1.60
C VAL A 3 -7.96 12.58 2.04
N TYR A 4 -7.15 11.88 1.23
CA TYR A 4 -5.73 11.58 1.47
C TYR A 4 -5.41 10.56 2.59
N ALA A 5 -6.28 9.61 2.84
CA ALA A 5 -6.01 8.48 3.76
C ALA A 5 -5.59 7.21 3.01
N CYS A 6 -4.77 7.33 1.97
CA CYS A 6 -4.40 6.24 1.07
C CYS A 6 -3.82 5.02 1.82
N ALA A 7 -2.99 5.25 2.84
CA ALA A 7 -2.42 4.19 3.65
C ALA A 7 -3.50 3.36 4.38
N ILE A 8 -4.52 4.01 4.94
CA ILE A 8 -5.60 3.32 5.65
C ILE A 8 -6.48 2.56 4.66
N VAL A 9 -6.76 3.14 3.49
CA VAL A 9 -7.53 2.46 2.42
C VAL A 9 -6.77 1.21 1.94
N ALA A 10 -5.47 1.31 1.69
CA ALA A 10 -4.64 0.17 1.32
C ALA A 10 -4.57 -0.91 2.41
N LEU A 11 -4.56 -0.53 3.68
CA LEU A 11 -4.64 -1.48 4.80
C LEU A 11 -6.02 -2.13 4.93
N ILE A 12 -7.10 -1.46 4.53
CA ILE A 12 -8.44 -2.05 4.47
C ILE A 12 -8.47 -3.19 3.45
N ASP A 13 -7.89 -3.01 2.26
CA ASP A 13 -7.79 -4.09 1.26
C ASP A 13 -7.03 -5.30 1.81
N CYS A 14 -5.93 -5.06 2.54
CA CYS A 14 -5.20 -6.14 3.20
C CYS A 14 -6.04 -6.81 4.30
N ALA A 15 -6.80 -6.04 5.08
CA ALA A 15 -7.65 -6.57 6.13
C ALA A 15 -8.77 -7.45 5.55
N GLU A 16 -9.39 -7.03 4.46
CA GLU A 16 -10.39 -7.82 3.74
C GLU A 16 -9.83 -9.17 3.28
N TYR A 17 -8.58 -9.18 2.82
CA TYR A 17 -7.92 -10.41 2.37
C TYR A 17 -7.64 -11.40 3.51
N TYR A 18 -7.17 -10.89 4.67
CA TYR A 18 -6.71 -11.76 5.76
C TYR A 18 -7.76 -12.08 6.82
N ASP A 19 -8.84 -11.30 6.91
CA ASP A 19 -9.87 -11.48 7.96
C ASP A 19 -11.15 -12.09 7.38
N PRO A 20 -11.42 -13.39 7.61
CA PRO A 20 -12.65 -14.02 7.14
C PRO A 20 -13.92 -13.38 7.72
N SER A 21 -13.80 -12.65 8.83
CA SER A 21 -14.89 -11.94 9.48
C SER A 21 -14.94 -10.45 9.18
N PHE A 22 -14.17 -9.99 8.18
CA PHE A 22 -14.00 -8.56 7.84
C PHE A 22 -15.33 -7.80 7.80
N TYR A 23 -16.33 -8.34 7.11
CA TYR A 23 -17.64 -7.71 6.95
C TYR A 23 -18.53 -7.74 8.19
N SER A 24 -18.09 -8.29 9.32
CA SER A 24 -18.80 -8.19 10.60
C SER A 24 -18.80 -6.78 11.20
N ASP A 25 -17.81 -5.97 10.80
CA ASP A 25 -17.74 -4.54 11.14
C ASP A 25 -18.14 -3.67 9.93
N SER A 26 -18.54 -2.43 10.18
CA SER A 26 -18.69 -1.47 9.10
C SER A 26 -17.31 -1.00 8.60
N LEU A 27 -17.21 -0.64 7.32
CA LEU A 27 -15.98 -0.05 6.77
C LEU A 27 -15.52 1.19 7.55
N GLY A 28 -16.46 1.99 8.06
CA GLY A 28 -16.12 3.15 8.90
C GLY A 28 -15.49 2.74 10.23
N THR A 29 -15.96 1.67 10.86
CA THR A 29 -15.34 1.12 12.07
C THR A 29 -13.94 0.61 11.82
N THR A 30 -13.75 -0.16 10.75
CA THR A 30 -12.44 -0.66 10.31
C THR A 30 -11.47 0.49 10.02
N PHE A 31 -11.92 1.50 9.27
CA PHE A 31 -11.14 2.69 8.96
C PHE A 31 -10.61 3.38 10.23
N TRP A 32 -11.49 3.67 11.19
CA TRP A 32 -11.09 4.38 12.41
C TRP A 32 -10.22 3.53 13.34
N ARG A 33 -10.39 2.21 13.38
CA ARG A 33 -9.48 1.33 14.12
C ARG A 33 -8.07 1.33 13.51
N LEU A 34 -7.96 1.15 12.20
CA LEU A 34 -6.68 1.21 11.50
C LEU A 34 -6.02 2.59 11.64
N TRP A 35 -6.79 3.67 11.50
CA TRP A 35 -6.34 5.03 11.73
C TRP A 35 -5.68 5.20 13.12
N ASN A 36 -6.36 4.73 14.16
CA ASN A 36 -5.87 4.84 15.52
C ASN A 36 -4.65 3.95 15.77
N TYR A 37 -4.65 2.71 15.30
CA TYR A 37 -3.53 1.78 15.51
C TYR A 37 -2.27 2.17 14.75
N THR A 38 -2.40 2.79 13.59
CA THR A 38 -1.26 3.34 12.85
C THR A 38 -0.81 4.72 13.36
N GLY A 39 -1.53 5.30 14.32
CA GLY A 39 -1.24 6.65 14.79
C GLY A 39 -1.37 7.71 13.71
N SER A 40 -2.27 7.49 12.75
CA SER A 40 -2.53 8.46 11.69
C SER A 40 -3.08 9.76 12.25
N TYR A 41 -2.77 10.86 11.59
CA TYR A 41 -3.14 12.20 12.06
C TYR A 41 -3.53 13.09 10.88
N TYR A 42 -4.22 14.19 11.18
CA TYR A 42 -4.51 15.24 10.21
C TYR A 42 -3.39 16.27 10.18
N ASP A 43 -3.12 16.82 9.01
CA ASP A 43 -2.25 17.98 8.89
C ASP A 43 -2.89 19.16 9.67
N SER A 44 -2.12 19.78 10.56
CA SER A 44 -2.56 20.96 11.31
C SER A 44 -2.90 22.15 10.41
N ASN A 45 -2.28 22.23 9.23
CA ASN A 45 -2.48 23.30 8.24
C ASN A 45 -3.54 22.97 7.21
N ASN A 46 -3.90 21.68 7.05
CA ASN A 46 -4.89 21.21 6.09
C ASN A 46 -5.63 20.00 6.65
N SER A 47 -6.70 20.23 7.38
CA SER A 47 -7.52 19.19 8.02
C SER A 47 -8.18 18.19 7.03
N ALA A 48 -8.11 18.45 5.73
CA ALA A 48 -8.56 17.50 4.71
C ALA A 48 -7.50 16.43 4.38
N GLN A 49 -6.24 16.63 4.79
CA GLN A 49 -5.14 15.69 4.53
C GLN A 49 -4.84 14.84 5.76
N GLY A 50 -4.88 13.52 5.57
CA GLY A 50 -4.47 12.56 6.57
C GLY A 50 -3.09 11.98 6.24
N TYR A 51 -2.27 11.81 7.28
CA TYR A 51 -0.92 11.25 7.17
C TYR A 51 -0.78 10.02 8.03
N THR A 52 -0.03 9.05 7.53
CA THR A 52 0.41 7.87 8.26
C THR A 52 1.91 7.74 8.08
N ASN A 53 2.65 7.61 9.16
CA ASN A 53 4.08 7.33 9.08
C ASN A 53 4.30 5.89 8.58
N ASN A 54 5.19 5.72 7.64
CA ASN A 54 5.46 4.41 7.03
C ASN A 54 5.88 3.35 8.07
N ASP A 55 6.69 3.74 9.07
CA ASP A 55 7.15 2.87 10.18
C ASP A 55 6.03 2.41 11.14
N LYS A 56 4.81 2.89 10.94
CA LYS A 56 3.62 2.50 11.71
C LYS A 56 2.69 1.55 10.97
N LEU A 57 2.90 1.34 9.68
CA LEU A 57 2.02 0.52 8.86
C LEU A 57 1.95 -0.92 9.34
N CYS A 58 3.10 -1.57 9.48
CA CYS A 58 3.18 -2.95 9.93
C CYS A 58 2.71 -3.14 11.38
N SER A 59 3.17 -2.31 12.30
CA SER A 59 2.79 -2.41 13.72
C SER A 59 1.31 -2.14 13.94
N GLY A 60 0.75 -1.13 13.29
CA GLY A 60 -0.67 -0.78 13.36
C GLY A 60 -1.55 -1.85 12.74
N PHE A 61 -1.16 -2.38 11.58
CA PHE A 61 -1.90 -3.46 10.92
C PHE A 61 -1.88 -4.76 11.76
N LYS A 62 -0.71 -5.14 12.27
CA LYS A 62 -0.58 -6.30 13.15
C LYS A 62 -1.45 -6.17 14.40
N GLN A 63 -1.52 -4.99 15.00
CA GLN A 63 -2.38 -4.72 16.15
C GLN A 63 -3.86 -4.86 15.77
N TYR A 64 -4.29 -4.29 14.65
CA TYR A 64 -5.65 -4.45 14.14
C TYR A 64 -6.01 -5.92 13.96
N MET A 65 -5.18 -6.68 13.22
CA MET A 65 -5.42 -8.09 12.94
C MET A 65 -5.48 -8.93 14.22
N SER A 66 -4.66 -8.63 15.22
CA SER A 66 -4.71 -9.28 16.54
C SER A 66 -6.07 -9.07 17.22
N THR A 67 -6.69 -7.89 17.12
CA THR A 67 -8.04 -7.64 17.66
C THR A 67 -9.13 -8.41 16.92
N ARG A 68 -8.82 -8.87 15.70
CA ARG A 68 -9.68 -9.72 14.87
C ARG A 68 -9.43 -11.22 15.08
N GLY A 69 -8.53 -11.58 16.01
CA GLY A 69 -8.14 -12.97 16.28
C GLY A 69 -7.19 -13.56 15.23
N GLN A 70 -6.61 -12.72 14.36
CA GLN A 70 -5.69 -13.14 13.31
C GLN A 70 -4.24 -12.88 13.73
N ALA A 71 -3.40 -13.90 13.64
CA ALA A 71 -1.95 -13.77 13.80
C ALA A 71 -1.33 -13.53 12.42
N ILE A 72 -0.62 -12.41 12.26
CA ILE A 72 0.03 -12.06 11.00
C ILE A 72 1.50 -11.72 11.24
N GLN A 73 2.38 -12.19 10.37
CA GLN A 73 3.77 -11.76 10.33
C GLN A 73 3.89 -10.49 9.49
N THR A 74 4.76 -9.61 9.92
CA THR A 74 4.94 -8.33 9.21
C THR A 74 6.41 -7.95 9.19
N TYR A 75 6.88 -7.38 8.07
CA TYR A 75 8.17 -6.70 8.02
C TYR A 75 8.10 -5.48 7.11
N GLU A 76 9.04 -4.56 7.31
CA GLU A 76 9.12 -3.28 6.62
C GLU A 76 10.48 -3.17 5.94
N GLN A 77 10.49 -2.47 4.79
CA GLN A 77 11.70 -2.28 4.01
C GLN A 77 11.72 -0.90 3.34
N SER A 78 12.74 -0.11 3.62
CA SER A 78 13.07 1.08 2.83
C SER A 78 13.70 0.65 1.51
N ALA A 79 13.31 1.30 0.42
CA ALA A 79 13.76 0.97 -0.93
C ALA A 79 13.63 -0.54 -1.24
N PRO A 80 12.42 -1.10 -1.17
CA PRO A 80 12.19 -2.52 -1.41
C PRO A 80 12.53 -2.88 -2.86
N THR A 81 12.97 -4.11 -3.06
CA THR A 81 13.24 -4.64 -4.40
C THR A 81 11.98 -5.24 -5.02
N TRP A 82 11.93 -5.28 -6.34
CA TRP A 82 10.84 -5.98 -7.05
C TRP A 82 10.75 -7.46 -6.66
N MET A 83 11.90 -8.12 -6.40
CA MET A 83 11.92 -9.51 -5.96
C MET A 83 11.23 -9.73 -4.61
N GLN A 84 11.28 -8.78 -3.68
CA GLN A 84 10.55 -8.89 -2.42
C GLN A 84 9.05 -8.89 -2.65
N TYR A 85 8.53 -8.01 -3.52
CA TYR A 85 7.11 -8.02 -3.91
C TYR A 85 6.72 -9.30 -4.64
N LYS A 86 7.55 -9.73 -5.60
CA LYS A 86 7.33 -10.98 -6.32
C LYS A 86 7.23 -12.17 -5.35
N THR A 87 8.24 -12.34 -4.48
CA THR A 87 8.28 -13.45 -3.53
C THR A 87 7.08 -13.40 -2.57
N ASN A 88 6.69 -12.21 -2.11
CA ASN A 88 5.52 -12.06 -1.24
C ASN A 88 4.23 -12.48 -1.95
N ALA A 89 4.04 -12.04 -3.19
CA ALA A 89 2.87 -12.39 -4.00
C ALA A 89 2.86 -13.89 -4.40
N ASP A 90 4.01 -14.48 -4.70
CA ASP A 90 4.13 -15.93 -4.98
C ASP A 90 3.72 -16.80 -3.77
N ASN A 91 3.85 -16.26 -2.56
CA ASN A 91 3.39 -16.87 -1.32
C ASN A 91 1.93 -16.50 -0.96
N TRP A 92 1.19 -15.89 -1.88
CA TRP A 92 -0.20 -15.45 -1.68
C TRP A 92 -0.35 -14.42 -0.54
N ASN A 93 0.65 -13.58 -0.34
CA ASN A 93 0.67 -12.56 0.69
C ASN A 93 0.46 -11.17 0.11
N MET A 94 -0.27 -10.34 0.83
CA MET A 94 -0.47 -8.93 0.51
C MET A 94 0.73 -8.09 0.95
N SER A 95 0.92 -6.96 0.29
CA SER A 95 1.91 -5.96 0.69
C SER A 95 1.43 -4.56 0.36
N LEU A 96 2.14 -3.56 0.88
CA LEU A 96 1.94 -2.16 0.50
C LEU A 96 3.16 -1.64 -0.25
N PHE A 97 2.90 -0.84 -1.26
CA PHE A 97 3.89 -0.03 -1.95
C PHE A 97 3.60 1.44 -1.66
N CYS A 98 4.54 2.09 -0.96
CA CYS A 98 4.50 3.52 -0.67
C CYS A 98 5.56 4.20 -1.55
N ALA A 99 5.19 5.23 -2.27
CA ALA A 99 6.11 5.99 -3.11
C ALA A 99 5.91 7.49 -2.95
N GLY A 100 7.02 8.21 -2.85
CA GLY A 100 7.07 9.64 -3.12
C GLY A 100 7.20 9.84 -4.63
N ILE A 101 6.43 10.78 -5.18
CA ILE A 101 6.44 11.13 -6.61
C ILE A 101 6.66 12.62 -6.73
N ILE A 102 7.51 13.03 -7.66
CA ILE A 102 7.62 14.43 -8.07
C ILE A 102 6.82 14.62 -9.36
N ASP A 103 5.86 15.52 -9.31
CA ASP A 103 5.22 16.04 -10.51
C ASP A 103 6.25 16.89 -11.28
N THR A 104 6.67 16.42 -12.44
CA THR A 104 7.69 17.08 -13.25
C THR A 104 7.25 18.42 -13.83
N THR A 105 5.94 18.69 -13.89
CA THR A 105 5.38 19.95 -14.40
C THR A 105 5.37 21.03 -13.32
N THR A 106 5.01 20.66 -12.09
CA THR A 106 4.86 21.62 -10.99
C THR A 106 6.02 21.60 -10.00
N GLY A 107 6.86 20.55 -10.02
CA GLY A 107 7.88 20.29 -9.02
C GLY A 107 7.31 19.87 -7.65
N MET A 108 6.00 19.72 -7.53
CA MET A 108 5.36 19.34 -6.28
C MET A 108 5.61 17.87 -5.96
N ARG A 109 5.94 17.59 -4.70
CA ARG A 109 6.07 16.24 -4.18
C ARG A 109 4.76 15.79 -3.55
N SER A 110 4.35 14.59 -3.89
CA SER A 110 3.22 13.90 -3.27
C SER A 110 3.65 12.50 -2.84
N GLY A 111 3.04 11.97 -1.79
CA GLY A 111 3.20 10.57 -1.37
C GLY A 111 1.92 9.80 -1.60
N HIS A 112 2.05 8.53 -1.97
CA HIS A 112 0.90 7.64 -2.11
C HIS A 112 1.22 6.24 -1.64
N THR A 113 0.24 5.59 -1.01
CA THR A 113 0.32 4.20 -0.55
C THR A 113 -0.77 3.39 -1.26
N MET A 114 -0.37 2.25 -1.79
CA MET A 114 -1.22 1.33 -2.55
C MET A 114 -1.08 -0.08 -2.00
N SER A 115 -2.16 -0.85 -2.01
CA SER A 115 -2.08 -2.29 -1.76
C SER A 115 -1.58 -3.01 -3.01
N VAL A 116 -0.67 -3.97 -2.82
CA VAL A 116 -0.10 -4.80 -3.88
C VAL A 116 -0.75 -6.17 -3.82
N GLN A 117 -1.38 -6.55 -4.92
CA GLN A 117 -2.13 -7.81 -5.04
C GLN A 117 -1.41 -8.83 -5.93
N GLY A 118 -0.39 -8.38 -6.65
CA GLY A 118 0.35 -9.24 -7.56
C GLY A 118 1.39 -8.49 -8.38
N TYR A 119 1.90 -9.16 -9.39
CA TYR A 119 2.91 -8.60 -10.30
C TYR A 119 2.73 -9.16 -11.71
N ALA A 120 3.36 -8.50 -12.69
CA ALA A 120 3.55 -9.06 -14.02
C ALA A 120 4.90 -8.63 -14.61
N LEU A 121 5.38 -9.44 -15.55
CA LEU A 121 6.48 -9.12 -16.45
C LEU A 121 5.87 -8.83 -17.82
N LEU A 122 6.10 -7.65 -18.34
CA LEU A 122 5.61 -7.24 -19.64
C LEU A 122 6.78 -7.15 -20.62
N GLU A 123 6.63 -7.75 -21.78
CA GLU A 123 7.60 -7.62 -22.88
C GLU A 123 7.10 -6.53 -23.84
N PRO A 124 7.84 -5.45 -24.04
CA PRO A 124 7.47 -4.43 -25.01
C PRO A 124 7.46 -4.96 -26.42
N ILE A 125 6.41 -4.65 -27.20
CA ILE A 125 6.32 -5.08 -28.59
C ILE A 125 7.45 -4.43 -29.40
N GLY A 126 8.23 -5.27 -30.08
CA GLY A 126 9.31 -4.82 -30.97
C GLY A 126 10.65 -4.56 -30.27
N VAL A 127 10.77 -4.82 -29.00
CA VAL A 127 12.04 -4.70 -28.24
C VAL A 127 12.32 -6.04 -27.55
N PRO A 128 12.91 -7.01 -28.26
CA PRO A 128 13.18 -8.33 -27.70
C PRO A 128 14.17 -8.24 -26.53
N ASN A 129 13.94 -9.07 -25.49
CA ASN A 129 14.73 -9.17 -24.27
C ASN A 129 14.65 -7.96 -23.30
N GLU A 130 13.74 -7.04 -23.48
CA GLU A 130 13.38 -6.08 -22.44
C GLU A 130 12.20 -6.57 -21.62
N GLU A 131 12.30 -6.43 -20.30
CA GLU A 131 11.23 -6.72 -19.37
C GLU A 131 10.84 -5.48 -18.60
N ILE A 132 9.55 -5.12 -18.65
CA ILE A 132 8.98 -4.11 -17.75
C ILE A 132 8.38 -4.83 -16.55
N LYS A 133 8.93 -4.56 -15.37
CA LYS A 133 8.46 -5.12 -14.10
C LYS A 133 7.36 -4.25 -13.53
N VAL A 134 6.16 -4.81 -13.42
CA VAL A 134 4.99 -4.09 -12.91
C VAL A 134 4.41 -4.76 -11.68
N LEU A 135 3.86 -3.93 -10.79
CA LEU A 135 3.03 -4.38 -9.66
C LEU A 135 1.56 -4.20 -10.03
N GLY A 136 0.76 -5.20 -9.73
CA GLY A 136 -0.70 -5.10 -9.72
C GLY A 136 -1.15 -4.48 -8.40
N VAL A 137 -1.72 -3.28 -8.44
CA VAL A 137 -2.06 -2.51 -7.25
C VAL A 137 -3.51 -2.05 -7.25
N HIS A 138 -4.07 -1.86 -6.04
CA HIS A 138 -5.21 -0.98 -5.82
C HIS A 138 -4.71 0.37 -5.30
N ASP A 139 -5.04 1.41 -6.03
CA ASP A 139 -4.59 2.78 -5.74
C ASP A 139 -5.54 3.56 -4.83
N GLY A 140 -6.65 2.96 -4.42
CA GLY A 140 -7.67 3.57 -3.59
C GLY A 140 -8.57 4.60 -4.31
N TRP A 141 -8.32 4.88 -5.58
CA TRP A 141 -9.12 5.82 -6.38
C TRP A 141 -10.01 5.11 -7.41
N ASN A 142 -9.71 3.87 -7.71
CA ASN A 142 -10.41 3.06 -8.71
C ASN A 142 -10.90 1.75 -8.10
N THR A 143 -11.97 1.19 -8.68
CA THR A 143 -12.56 -0.08 -8.26
C THR A 143 -11.90 -1.30 -8.93
N TYR A 144 -10.86 -1.09 -9.73
CA TYR A 144 -10.15 -2.15 -10.42
C TYR A 144 -8.63 -2.00 -10.21
N ALA A 145 -7.93 -3.14 -10.24
CA ALA A 145 -6.48 -3.16 -10.12
C ALA A 145 -5.82 -2.44 -11.29
N ARG A 146 -4.73 -1.76 -11.00
CA ARG A 146 -3.88 -1.06 -11.98
C ARG A 146 -2.50 -1.66 -12.00
N TYR A 147 -1.78 -1.44 -13.10
CA TYR A 147 -0.39 -1.84 -13.22
C TYR A 147 0.53 -0.64 -13.06
N LEU A 148 1.45 -0.77 -12.11
CA LEU A 148 2.43 0.25 -11.75
C LEU A 148 3.81 -0.20 -12.22
N ASN A 149 4.49 0.60 -13.06
CA ASN A 149 5.88 0.33 -13.40
C ASN A 149 6.76 0.50 -12.14
N PHE A 150 7.37 -0.60 -11.68
CA PHE A 150 8.16 -0.62 -10.46
C PHE A 150 9.41 0.27 -10.54
N TYR A 151 10.00 0.44 -11.72
CA TYR A 151 11.19 1.25 -11.95
C TYR A 151 10.88 2.63 -12.55
N PHE A 152 9.72 3.19 -12.23
CA PHE A 152 9.38 4.53 -12.69
C PHE A 152 10.38 5.56 -12.15
N SER A 153 11.00 6.33 -13.05
CA SER A 153 12.13 7.22 -12.72
C SER A 153 11.78 8.41 -11.81
N ASN A 154 10.50 8.74 -11.68
CA ASN A 154 10.04 9.88 -10.86
C ASN A 154 9.76 9.50 -9.41
N TYR A 155 9.99 8.25 -9.00
CA TYR A 155 9.95 7.91 -7.58
C TYR A 155 11.14 8.53 -6.87
N THR A 156 10.88 9.27 -5.80
CA THR A 156 11.93 9.92 -4.98
C THR A 156 12.39 9.04 -3.84
N ASP A 157 11.46 8.29 -3.27
CA ASP A 157 11.66 7.32 -2.21
C ASP A 157 10.57 6.27 -2.29
N THR A 158 10.92 5.07 -1.93
CA THR A 158 9.96 3.96 -1.86
C THR A 158 10.07 3.25 -0.52
N TYR A 159 8.96 2.69 -0.08
CA TYR A 159 8.87 1.93 1.15
C TYR A 159 7.87 0.79 0.97
N GLY A 160 8.17 -0.37 1.52
CA GLY A 160 7.31 -1.55 1.48
C GLY A 160 6.93 -2.02 2.87
N ALA A 161 5.65 -2.37 3.04
CA ALA A 161 5.17 -3.13 4.18
C ALA A 161 4.65 -4.47 3.66
N PHE A 162 5.10 -5.56 4.26
CA PHE A 162 4.84 -6.93 3.83
C PHE A 162 4.15 -7.69 4.92
N PHE A 163 3.15 -8.48 4.54
CA PHE A 163 2.28 -9.23 5.45
C PHE A 163 2.26 -10.71 5.07
N GLY A 164 2.20 -11.64 6.09
CA GLY A 164 2.17 -13.06 5.82
C GLY A 164 1.95 -13.91 7.06
#